data_69e67fc1138f02b7c72aee9475ae4d38
#
_entry.id   69e67fc1138f02b7c72aee9475ae4d38
#
_cell.length_a   1.000
_cell.length_b   1.000
_cell.length_c   1.000
_cell.angle_alpha   90.00
_cell.angle_beta   90.00
_cell.angle_gamma   90.00
#
_symmetry.space_group_name_H-M   'P 1'
#
loop_
_entity.id
_entity.type
_entity.pdbx_description
1 polymer ?
#
loop_
_entity_poly.entity_id
_entity_poly.type
_entity_poly.pdbx_seq_one_letter_code
_entity_poly.pdbx_strand_id
1 'polypeptide(L)'
;RQGYGLDPRYPRVHQSPRGPTGYPDPMAAGGGGHTVQFCRDQHGSRFIQQKLEVSTDEDKEAFFNEMLPHTQSLMTDVFGNYVVQKLFDNGSSAQREALASFLVGHAVQLSLQMYGCRVVQKALEYSSIDTLIALVSEFCGQVL
;
A
#
# COMPACT_ATOMS: atom_id res chain seq x y z
N ARG A 1 -0.06 -13.20 14.98
CA ARG A 1 0.10 -12.17 13.99
C ARG A 1 -0.04 -10.77 14.59
N GLN A 2 0.82 -9.88 14.20
CA GLN A 2 0.92 -8.55 14.77
C GLN A 2 -0.03 -7.60 14.06
N GLY A 3 -1.06 -7.17 14.74
CA GLY A 3 -1.96 -6.16 14.21
C GLY A 3 -1.48 -4.77 14.53
N TYR A 4 -1.57 -3.88 13.57
CA TYR A 4 -1.17 -2.48 13.81
C TYR A 4 -2.11 -1.78 14.78
N GLY A 5 -3.32 -2.26 14.92
CA GLY A 5 -4.31 -1.67 15.81
C GLY A 5 -3.99 -1.78 17.29
N LEU A 6 -2.97 -2.54 17.65
CA LEU A 6 -2.60 -2.75 19.04
C LEU A 6 -1.48 -1.84 19.54
N ASP A 7 -0.95 -0.97 18.69
CA ASP A 7 0.08 -0.02 19.09
C ASP A 7 -0.56 1.06 19.95
N PRO A 8 -0.15 1.19 21.23
CA PRO A 8 -0.77 2.18 22.12
C PRO A 8 -0.56 3.63 21.69
N ARG A 9 0.41 3.90 20.82
CA ARG A 9 0.62 5.25 20.31
C ARG A 9 -0.43 5.64 19.27
N TYR A 10 -1.20 4.66 18.79
CA TYR A 10 -2.21 4.87 17.76
C TYR A 10 -3.51 4.25 18.23
N PRO A 11 -4.30 5.00 19.01
CA PRO A 11 -5.54 4.47 19.55
C PRO A 11 -6.48 4.05 18.41
N ARG A 12 -7.30 3.07 18.74
CA ARG A 12 -8.25 2.53 17.76
C ARG A 12 -9.15 3.65 17.26
N VAL A 13 -9.25 3.75 15.95
CA VAL A 13 -10.07 4.76 15.30
C VAL A 13 -11.53 4.33 15.37
N HIS A 14 -12.39 5.22 15.83
CA HIS A 14 -13.81 4.96 15.81
C HIS A 14 -14.34 4.91 14.39
N GLN A 15 -15.44 4.19 14.20
CA GLN A 15 -16.09 4.10 12.91
C GLN A 15 -16.87 5.39 12.65
N SER A 16 -16.15 6.39 12.26
CA SER A 16 -16.71 7.68 11.90
C SER A 16 -16.55 7.84 10.39
N PRO A 17 -17.46 8.52 9.72
CA PRO A 17 -17.25 8.82 8.31
C PRO A 17 -16.05 9.72 8.07
N ARG A 18 -15.42 10.22 9.13
CA ARG A 18 -14.21 11.02 9.02
C ARG A 18 -13.06 10.28 9.68
N GLY A 19 -11.90 10.36 9.04
CA GLY A 19 -10.68 9.82 9.60
C GLY A 19 -10.11 10.72 10.69
N PRO A 20 -8.99 10.30 11.31
CA PRO A 20 -8.39 11.03 12.43
C PRO A 20 -7.91 12.44 12.08
N THR A 21 -7.74 12.75 10.81
CA THR A 21 -7.33 14.07 10.35
C THR A 21 -8.50 15.01 10.10
N GLY A 22 -9.74 14.50 10.26
CA GLY A 22 -10.94 15.28 9.96
C GLY A 22 -11.39 15.20 8.51
N TYR A 23 -10.62 14.58 7.64
CA TYR A 23 -11.02 14.34 6.26
C TYR A 23 -12.08 13.25 6.18
N PRO A 24 -12.88 13.26 5.10
CA PRO A 24 -13.79 12.13 4.85
C PRO A 24 -13.00 10.84 4.74
N ASP A 25 -13.59 9.75 5.26
CA ASP A 25 -12.97 8.43 5.19
C ASP A 25 -12.86 7.99 3.72
N PRO A 26 -11.66 7.83 3.17
CA PRO A 26 -11.50 7.43 1.77
C PRO A 26 -11.93 6.00 1.50
N MET A 27 -12.16 5.20 2.54
CA MET A 27 -12.69 3.85 2.39
C MET A 27 -14.21 3.83 2.41
N ALA A 28 -14.86 4.96 2.72
CA ALA A 28 -16.32 5.05 2.68
C ALA A 28 -16.77 5.29 1.25
N ALA A 29 -18.01 4.86 0.95
CA ALA A 29 -18.58 5.08 -0.37
C ALA A 29 -18.55 6.58 -0.71
N GLY A 30 -17.97 6.92 -1.85
CA GLY A 30 -17.87 8.30 -2.28
C GLY A 30 -16.73 9.09 -1.64
N GLY A 31 -15.65 8.44 -1.31
CA GLY A 31 -14.52 8.98 -0.53
C GLY A 31 -13.87 10.29 -0.97
N GLY A 32 -14.30 10.91 -2.00
CA GLY A 32 -14.11 12.35 -2.19
C GLY A 32 -12.75 12.87 -2.63
N GLY A 33 -11.87 12.06 -3.17
CA GLY A 33 -10.67 12.56 -3.83
C GLY A 33 -9.52 12.97 -2.94
N HIS A 34 -9.54 12.64 -1.65
CA HIS A 34 -8.46 12.94 -0.72
C HIS A 34 -7.61 11.71 -0.38
N THR A 35 -7.80 10.62 -1.12
CA THR A 35 -7.20 9.32 -0.82
C THR A 35 -5.68 9.39 -0.73
N VAL A 36 -5.03 10.02 -1.70
CA VAL A 36 -3.58 10.09 -1.74
C VAL A 36 -3.03 10.91 -0.57
N GLN A 37 -3.64 12.06 -0.30
CA GLN A 37 -3.23 12.90 0.82
C GLN A 37 -3.41 12.18 2.14
N PHE A 38 -4.50 11.43 2.27
CA PHE A 38 -4.79 10.65 3.45
C PHE A 38 -3.71 9.59 3.68
N CYS A 39 -3.30 8.92 2.61
CA CYS A 39 -2.25 7.91 2.70
C CYS A 39 -0.89 8.49 3.10
N ARG A 40 -0.65 9.76 2.80
CA ARG A 40 0.62 10.42 3.11
C ARG A 40 0.64 11.09 4.47
N ASP A 41 -0.47 11.08 5.17
CA ASP A 41 -0.58 11.63 6.50
C ASP A 41 -0.28 10.55 7.54
N GLN A 42 0.40 10.92 8.63
CA GLN A 42 0.79 9.96 9.66
C GLN A 42 -0.42 9.21 10.22
N HIS A 43 -1.46 9.93 10.58
CA HIS A 43 -2.65 9.32 11.16
C HIS A 43 -3.55 8.72 10.09
N GLY A 44 -3.64 9.37 8.94
CA GLY A 44 -4.42 8.88 7.82
C GLY A 44 -3.91 7.55 7.30
N SER A 45 -2.60 7.42 7.14
CA SER A 45 -1.99 6.16 6.71
C SER A 45 -2.32 5.03 7.69
N ARG A 46 -2.21 5.29 8.99
CA ARG A 46 -2.51 4.29 10.01
C ARG A 46 -3.99 3.89 9.96
N PHE A 47 -4.86 4.87 9.78
CA PHE A 47 -6.30 4.61 9.66
C PHE A 47 -6.60 3.71 8.47
N ILE A 48 -6.02 4.01 7.30
CA ILE A 48 -6.21 3.20 6.09
C ILE A 48 -5.69 1.78 6.31
N GLN A 49 -4.52 1.63 6.92
CA GLN A 49 -3.96 0.30 7.18
C GLN A 49 -4.93 -0.56 8.01
N GLN A 50 -5.53 0.04 9.04
CA GLN A 50 -6.48 -0.67 9.88
C GLN A 50 -7.76 -1.01 9.12
N LYS A 51 -8.25 -0.08 8.31
CA LYS A 51 -9.47 -0.30 7.53
C LYS A 51 -9.27 -1.40 6.48
N LEU A 52 -8.10 -1.48 5.86
CA LEU A 52 -7.83 -2.50 4.86
C LEU A 52 -7.92 -3.91 5.43
N GLU A 53 -7.72 -4.09 6.73
CA GLU A 53 -7.84 -5.40 7.36
C GLU A 53 -9.28 -5.88 7.48
N VAL A 54 -10.24 -4.95 7.57
CA VAL A 54 -11.63 -5.28 7.88
C VAL A 54 -12.63 -4.84 6.80
N SER A 55 -12.16 -4.20 5.74
CA SER A 55 -13.04 -3.71 4.68
C SER A 55 -13.55 -4.83 3.80
N THR A 56 -14.70 -4.60 3.18
CA THR A 56 -15.24 -5.54 2.17
C THR A 56 -14.37 -5.51 0.93
N ASP A 57 -14.52 -6.52 0.08
CA ASP A 57 -13.77 -6.58 -1.17
C ASP A 57 -14.13 -5.41 -2.10
N GLU A 58 -15.41 -4.99 -2.10
CA GLU A 58 -15.85 -3.85 -2.89
C GLU A 58 -15.19 -2.56 -2.45
N ASP A 59 -15.09 -2.34 -1.14
CA ASP A 59 -14.47 -1.13 -0.59
C ASP A 59 -12.97 -1.12 -0.88
N LYS A 60 -12.32 -2.27 -0.76
CA LYS A 60 -10.90 -2.40 -1.10
C LYS A 60 -10.65 -2.10 -2.57
N GLU A 61 -11.51 -2.61 -3.43
CA GLU A 61 -11.38 -2.40 -4.86
C GLU A 61 -11.55 -0.93 -5.23
N ALA A 62 -12.55 -0.28 -4.65
CA ALA A 62 -12.78 1.14 -4.87
C ALA A 62 -11.59 1.98 -4.42
N PHE A 63 -11.06 1.68 -3.23
CA PHE A 63 -9.89 2.36 -2.71
C PHE A 63 -8.66 2.11 -3.59
N PHE A 64 -8.45 0.86 -3.98
CA PHE A 64 -7.33 0.47 -4.81
C PHE A 64 -7.33 1.23 -6.13
N ASN A 65 -8.49 1.28 -6.79
CA ASN A 65 -8.61 1.96 -8.06
C ASN A 65 -8.33 3.45 -7.96
N GLU A 66 -8.76 4.05 -6.86
CA GLU A 66 -8.54 5.49 -6.65
C GLU A 66 -7.06 5.81 -6.40
N MET A 67 -6.34 4.96 -5.67
CA MET A 67 -4.95 5.23 -5.37
C MET A 67 -3.98 4.70 -6.41
N LEU A 68 -4.44 3.84 -7.33
CA LEU A 68 -3.58 3.17 -8.30
C LEU A 68 -2.72 4.14 -9.15
N PRO A 69 -3.26 5.26 -9.67
CA PRO A 69 -2.42 6.19 -10.43
C PRO A 69 -1.29 6.82 -9.65
N HIS A 70 -1.34 6.75 -8.33
CA HIS A 70 -0.36 7.38 -7.45
C HIS A 70 0.55 6.36 -6.75
N THR A 71 0.46 5.09 -7.16
CA THR A 71 1.13 3.98 -6.51
C THR A 71 2.64 4.21 -6.41
N GLN A 72 3.27 4.63 -7.50
CA GLN A 72 4.71 4.76 -7.53
C GLN A 72 5.21 5.81 -6.53
N SER A 73 4.52 6.93 -6.43
CA SER A 73 4.90 7.95 -5.46
C SER A 73 4.63 7.54 -4.02
N LEU A 74 3.59 6.73 -3.80
CA LEU A 74 3.28 6.23 -2.47
C LEU A 74 4.31 5.20 -1.99
N MET A 75 4.88 4.44 -2.90
CA MET A 75 5.87 3.42 -2.54
C MET A 75 7.10 4.00 -1.85
N THR A 76 7.44 5.24 -2.13
CA THR A 76 8.61 5.91 -1.54
C THR A 76 8.25 6.96 -0.51
N ASP A 77 6.98 7.14 -0.24
CA ASP A 77 6.52 8.09 0.76
C ASP A 77 6.70 7.54 2.17
N VAL A 78 7.04 8.39 3.13
CA VAL A 78 7.33 7.98 4.50
C VAL A 78 6.15 7.28 5.17
N PHE A 79 4.93 7.64 4.84
CA PHE A 79 3.73 7.01 5.39
C PHE A 79 2.98 6.19 4.35
N GLY A 80 2.99 6.61 3.10
CA GLY A 80 2.29 5.93 2.01
C GLY A 80 2.82 4.53 1.74
N ASN A 81 4.10 4.30 1.97
CA ASN A 81 4.68 2.97 1.73
C ASN A 81 4.01 1.88 2.57
N TYR A 82 3.57 2.22 3.78
CA TYR A 82 2.89 1.24 4.64
C TYR A 82 1.52 0.86 4.10
N VAL A 83 0.83 1.81 3.46
CA VAL A 83 -0.45 1.51 2.82
C VAL A 83 -0.25 0.53 1.66
N VAL A 84 0.78 0.76 0.84
CA VAL A 84 1.10 -0.15 -0.27
C VAL A 84 1.46 -1.54 0.26
N GLN A 85 2.27 -1.61 1.31
CA GLN A 85 2.60 -2.88 1.94
C GLN A 85 1.34 -3.61 2.42
N LYS A 86 0.41 -2.87 3.02
CA LYS A 86 -0.83 -3.45 3.52
C LYS A 86 -1.70 -3.98 2.39
N LEU A 87 -1.67 -3.33 1.24
CA LEU A 87 -2.37 -3.82 0.07
C LEU A 87 -1.79 -5.14 -0.43
N PHE A 88 -0.47 -5.34 -0.33
CA PHE A 88 0.10 -6.66 -0.61
C PHE A 88 -0.40 -7.70 0.38
N ASP A 89 -0.50 -7.35 1.66
CA ASP A 89 -0.95 -8.29 2.69
C ASP A 89 -2.43 -8.66 2.56
N ASN A 90 -3.28 -7.70 2.24
CA ASN A 90 -4.73 -7.86 2.31
C ASN A 90 -5.45 -7.73 0.98
N GLY A 91 -4.76 -7.44 -0.09
CA GLY A 91 -5.37 -7.29 -1.41
C GLY A 91 -5.64 -8.62 -2.09
N SER A 92 -6.41 -8.57 -3.16
CA SER A 92 -6.66 -9.73 -4.01
C SER A 92 -5.41 -10.07 -4.82
N SER A 93 -5.41 -11.27 -5.42
CA SER A 93 -4.32 -11.67 -6.31
C SER A 93 -4.15 -10.69 -7.47
N ALA A 94 -5.26 -10.21 -8.03
CA ALA A 94 -5.21 -9.24 -9.13
C ALA A 94 -4.62 -7.91 -8.67
N GLN A 95 -4.98 -7.45 -7.47
CA GLN A 95 -4.43 -6.21 -6.91
C GLN A 95 -2.95 -6.33 -6.63
N ARG A 96 -2.51 -7.46 -6.06
CA ARG A 96 -1.10 -7.71 -5.82
C ARG A 96 -0.30 -7.73 -7.11
N GLU A 97 -0.85 -8.36 -8.13
CA GLU A 97 -0.18 -8.44 -9.43
C GLU A 97 -0.08 -7.06 -10.06
N ALA A 98 -1.13 -6.24 -9.97
CA ALA A 98 -1.11 -4.88 -10.47
C ALA A 98 -0.05 -4.05 -9.76
N LEU A 99 0.04 -4.16 -8.44
CA LEU A 99 1.07 -3.46 -7.66
C LEU A 99 2.46 -3.90 -8.06
N ALA A 100 2.68 -5.20 -8.19
CA ALA A 100 3.99 -5.74 -8.56
C ALA A 100 4.41 -5.29 -9.96
N SER A 101 3.46 -5.14 -10.87
CA SER A 101 3.78 -4.70 -12.23
C SER A 101 4.34 -3.28 -12.26
N PHE A 102 3.99 -2.43 -11.30
CA PHE A 102 4.60 -1.09 -11.18
C PHE A 102 6.08 -1.15 -10.81
N LEU A 103 6.51 -2.24 -10.19
CA LEU A 103 7.90 -2.40 -9.78
C LEU A 103 8.78 -2.88 -10.91
N VAL A 104 8.20 -3.54 -11.91
CA VAL A 104 8.98 -4.04 -13.05
C VAL A 104 9.58 -2.85 -13.80
N GLY A 105 10.89 -2.88 -13.99
CA GLY A 105 11.64 -1.76 -14.55
C GLY A 105 12.18 -0.78 -13.51
N HIS A 106 11.74 -0.87 -12.26
CA HIS A 106 12.12 0.07 -11.21
C HIS A 106 12.59 -0.62 -9.93
N ALA A 107 12.68 -1.96 -9.94
CA ALA A 107 12.92 -2.71 -8.71
C ALA A 107 14.27 -2.38 -8.07
N VAL A 108 15.34 -2.31 -8.86
CA VAL A 108 16.67 -1.98 -8.32
C VAL A 108 16.66 -0.59 -7.70
N GLN A 109 16.11 0.38 -8.41
CA GLN A 109 16.07 1.76 -7.95
C GLN A 109 15.28 1.89 -6.66
N LEU A 110 14.12 1.23 -6.58
CA LEU A 110 13.28 1.24 -5.39
C LEU A 110 13.95 0.53 -4.22
N SER A 111 14.67 -0.55 -4.49
CA SER A 111 15.32 -1.32 -3.43
C SER A 111 16.43 -0.54 -2.72
N LEU A 112 16.95 0.49 -3.36
CA LEU A 112 17.98 1.35 -2.78
C LEU A 112 17.40 2.47 -1.92
N GLN A 113 16.10 2.64 -1.91
CA GLN A 113 15.43 3.68 -1.14
C GLN A 113 14.93 3.12 0.19
N MET A 114 14.97 3.97 1.21
CA MET A 114 14.66 3.57 2.59
C MET A 114 13.29 2.91 2.72
N TYR A 115 12.27 3.48 2.07
CA TYR A 115 10.91 2.96 2.15
C TYR A 115 10.58 2.03 0.99
N GLY A 116 11.13 2.31 -0.19
CA GLY A 116 10.90 1.50 -1.37
C GLY A 116 11.37 0.07 -1.22
N CYS A 117 12.47 -0.15 -0.49
CA CYS A 117 12.99 -1.50 -0.31
C CYS A 117 12.00 -2.42 0.40
N ARG A 118 11.18 -1.90 1.31
CA ARG A 118 10.18 -2.69 2.02
C ARG A 118 9.05 -3.12 1.08
N VAL A 119 8.68 -2.22 0.16
CA VAL A 119 7.67 -2.54 -0.84
C VAL A 119 8.17 -3.62 -1.80
N VAL A 120 9.43 -3.53 -2.21
CA VAL A 120 10.05 -4.55 -3.05
C VAL A 120 10.01 -5.92 -2.36
N GLN A 121 10.32 -5.96 -1.06
CA GLN A 121 10.26 -7.21 -0.29
C GLN A 121 8.87 -7.82 -0.33
N LYS A 122 7.83 -7.01 -0.16
CA LYS A 122 6.46 -7.50 -0.22
C LYS A 122 6.11 -8.03 -1.60
N ALA A 123 6.54 -7.34 -2.65
CA ALA A 123 6.31 -7.80 -4.01
C ALA A 123 6.95 -9.17 -4.25
N LEU A 124 8.17 -9.37 -3.75
CA LEU A 124 8.85 -10.65 -3.91
C LEU A 124 8.12 -11.79 -3.19
N GLU A 125 7.45 -11.48 -2.07
CA GLU A 125 6.69 -12.48 -1.33
C GLU A 125 5.39 -12.89 -2.01
N TYR A 126 4.72 -11.94 -2.67
CA TYR A 126 3.34 -12.12 -3.11
C TYR A 126 3.15 -12.20 -4.62
N SER A 127 4.20 -12.00 -5.40
CA SER A 127 4.09 -11.98 -6.86
C SER A 127 3.96 -13.38 -7.44
N SER A 128 3.35 -13.45 -8.63
CA SER A 128 3.36 -14.67 -9.42
C SER A 128 4.79 -15.03 -9.82
N ILE A 129 4.98 -16.28 -10.25
CA ILE A 129 6.29 -16.76 -10.69
C ILE A 129 6.84 -15.90 -11.82
N ASP A 130 6.00 -15.55 -12.79
CA ASP A 130 6.43 -14.76 -13.95
C ASP A 130 6.90 -13.36 -13.53
N THR A 131 6.14 -12.70 -12.66
CA THR A 131 6.52 -11.37 -12.16
C THR A 131 7.75 -11.46 -11.29
N LEU A 132 7.86 -12.50 -10.47
CA LEU A 132 9.03 -12.72 -9.63
C LEU A 132 10.29 -12.86 -10.48
N ILE A 133 10.21 -13.63 -11.55
CA ILE A 133 11.34 -13.80 -12.48
C ILE A 133 11.73 -12.46 -13.08
N ALA A 134 10.74 -11.66 -13.51
CA ALA A 134 11.01 -10.35 -14.08
C ALA A 134 11.74 -9.43 -13.09
N LEU A 135 11.27 -9.40 -11.84
CA LEU A 135 11.87 -8.58 -10.80
C LEU A 135 13.29 -9.03 -10.47
N VAL A 136 13.50 -10.33 -10.29
CA VAL A 136 14.81 -10.90 -9.97
C VAL A 136 15.80 -10.66 -11.10
N SER A 137 15.33 -10.75 -12.35
CA SER A 137 16.19 -10.51 -13.51
C SER A 137 16.79 -9.10 -13.52
N GLU A 138 16.08 -8.11 -13.02
CA GLU A 138 16.61 -6.75 -12.92
C GLU A 138 17.81 -6.69 -12.00
N PHE A 139 17.75 -7.40 -10.87
CA PHE A 139 18.87 -7.44 -9.92
C PHE A 139 20.07 -8.17 -10.53
N CYS A 140 19.82 -9.23 -11.24
CA CYS A 140 20.90 -9.99 -11.90
C CYS A 140 21.65 -9.12 -12.91
N GLY A 141 20.93 -8.29 -13.66
CA GLY A 141 21.54 -7.37 -14.61
C GLY A 141 22.42 -6.33 -13.96
N GLN A 142 22.18 -6.01 -12.71
CA GLN A 142 22.97 -5.01 -11.96
C GLN A 142 24.18 -5.58 -11.26
N VAL A 143 24.22 -6.88 -11.07
CA VAL A 143 25.32 -7.53 -10.34
C VAL A 143 26.53 -7.70 -11.26
N LEU A 144 26.32 -7.76 -12.54
CA LEU A 144 27.40 -7.89 -13.52
C LEU A 144 28.06 -6.55 -13.77
#